data_c44fe0586df43b1941d020e5f2ec60c6
#
_entry.id   c44fe0586df43b1941d020e5f2ec60c6
#
_cell.length_a   1.000
_cell.length_b   1.000
_cell.length_c   1.000
_cell.angle_alpha   90.00
_cell.angle_beta   90.00
_cell.angle_gamma   90.00
#
_symmetry.space_group_name_H-M   'P 1'
#
loop_
_entity.id
_entity.type
_entity.pdbx_description
1 polymer ?
#
loop_
_entity_poly.entity_id
_entity_poly.type
_entity_poly.pdbx_seq_one_letter_code
_entity_poly.pdbx_strand_id
1 'polypeptide(L)'
;IQDTNISAPNKKVGKVRDAYFLNDKVVMISTDRQSAFDRVLAAIPYKGAVLNSVSAWWFKKTEHLFPNHLISTPDPNVSIVEKCTVFPVEFVVRGYITGTTDTSLWTVYNNGDREYCGNSLPEGLKKNDKLDKPMLTPTTKDKVHDRPVSREEIIDLGLMSAEDYDLAAKMSLDLFAFGQETAKKNGLILVDTKY
;
A
#
# COMPACT_ATOMS: atom_id res chain seq x y z
N ILE A 1 -1.75 -17.24 15.13
CA ILE A 1 -3.18 -16.85 15.24
C ILE A 1 -3.83 -17.04 13.88
N GLN A 2 -4.78 -17.96 13.72
CA GLN A 2 -5.54 -18.15 12.48
C GLN A 2 -6.85 -17.36 12.48
N ASP A 3 -7.56 -17.37 13.58
CA ASP A 3 -8.81 -16.68 13.80
C ASP A 3 -8.79 -15.91 15.11
N THR A 4 -9.62 -14.89 15.18
CA THR A 4 -9.78 -14.09 16.38
C THR A 4 -11.23 -14.15 16.86
N ASN A 5 -11.41 -14.31 18.15
CA ASN A 5 -12.73 -14.28 18.78
C ASN A 5 -12.67 -13.39 20.03
N ILE A 6 -12.73 -12.09 19.79
CA ILE A 6 -12.82 -11.10 20.86
C ILE A 6 -14.27 -10.67 20.97
N SER A 7 -14.78 -10.62 22.19
CA SER A 7 -16.13 -10.12 22.46
C SER A 7 -16.20 -8.60 22.30
N ALA A 8 -16.17 -8.15 21.04
CA ALA A 8 -16.26 -6.75 20.66
C ALA A 8 -17.24 -6.59 19.50
N PRO A 9 -18.03 -5.50 19.45
CA PRO A 9 -18.94 -5.23 18.35
C PRO A 9 -18.18 -4.92 17.05
N ASN A 10 -18.87 -5.07 15.93
CA ASN A 10 -18.41 -4.61 14.60
C ASN A 10 -17.08 -5.22 14.13
N LYS A 11 -16.95 -6.55 14.19
CA LYS A 11 -15.83 -7.27 13.58
C LYS A 11 -15.93 -7.29 12.07
N LYS A 12 -14.84 -6.97 11.37
CA LYS A 12 -14.64 -7.22 9.95
C LYS A 12 -13.49 -8.21 9.76
N VAL A 13 -13.78 -9.34 9.15
CA VAL A 13 -12.79 -10.36 8.81
C VAL A 13 -12.21 -10.03 7.43
N GLY A 14 -10.91 -9.79 7.34
CA GLY A 14 -10.18 -9.64 6.09
C GLY A 14 -9.46 -10.93 5.69
N LYS A 15 -8.77 -10.93 4.54
CA LYS A 15 -8.01 -12.09 4.06
C LYS A 15 -6.92 -12.54 5.03
N VAL A 16 -6.22 -11.59 5.65
CA VAL A 16 -5.05 -11.82 6.52
C VAL A 16 -5.09 -11.03 7.83
N ARG A 17 -6.08 -10.20 8.04
CA ARG A 17 -6.28 -9.40 9.27
C ARG A 17 -7.74 -9.38 9.65
N ASP A 18 -7.98 -9.33 10.96
CA ASP A 18 -9.30 -9.04 11.51
C ASP A 18 -9.28 -7.64 12.13
N ALA A 19 -10.33 -6.87 11.91
CA ALA A 19 -10.47 -5.52 12.44
C ALA A 19 -11.73 -5.41 13.31
N TYR A 20 -11.58 -4.81 14.49
CA TYR A 20 -12.67 -4.53 15.41
C TYR A 20 -12.84 -3.03 15.51
N PHE A 21 -13.99 -2.53 15.07
CA PHE A 21 -14.28 -1.10 15.03
C PHE A 21 -14.91 -0.66 16.36
N LEU A 22 -14.20 0.21 17.05
CA LEU A 22 -14.69 0.92 18.22
C LEU A 22 -15.20 2.31 17.78
N ASN A 23 -15.57 3.17 18.72
CA ASN A 23 -16.12 4.50 18.36
C ASN A 23 -15.14 5.33 17.54
N ASP A 24 -13.95 5.56 18.08
CA ASP A 24 -12.88 6.41 17.55
C ASP A 24 -11.60 5.64 17.15
N LYS A 25 -11.57 4.33 17.42
CA LYS A 25 -10.39 3.49 17.21
C LYS A 25 -10.74 2.21 16.48
N VAL A 26 -9.70 1.60 15.91
CA VAL A 26 -9.79 0.25 15.34
C VAL A 26 -8.71 -0.61 15.98
N VAL A 27 -9.08 -1.80 16.45
CA VAL A 27 -8.13 -2.84 16.85
C VAL A 27 -7.91 -3.74 15.66
N MET A 28 -6.72 -3.73 15.10
CA MET A 28 -6.32 -4.57 13.97
C MET A 28 -5.47 -5.73 14.47
N ILE A 29 -5.88 -6.96 14.11
CA ILE A 29 -5.16 -8.18 14.48
C ILE A 29 -4.63 -8.83 13.21
N SER A 30 -3.32 -8.81 13.04
CA SER A 30 -2.64 -9.50 11.95
C SER A 30 -2.59 -10.99 12.26
N THR A 31 -3.17 -11.79 11.38
CA THR A 31 -3.23 -13.25 11.54
C THR A 31 -2.13 -13.93 10.75
N ASP A 32 -1.93 -15.21 11.02
CA ASP A 32 -0.96 -16.06 10.33
C ASP A 32 -1.48 -16.57 8.98
N ARG A 33 -2.72 -16.21 8.60
CA ARG A 33 -3.30 -16.59 7.31
C ARG A 33 -2.45 -16.11 6.16
N GLN A 34 -2.16 -17.01 5.23
CA GLN A 34 -1.52 -16.72 3.95
C GLN A 34 -2.57 -16.74 2.86
N SER A 35 -2.74 -15.62 2.17
CA SER A 35 -3.67 -15.49 1.05
C SER A 35 -2.92 -15.29 -0.27
N ALA A 36 -3.37 -15.99 -1.31
CA ALA A 36 -3.01 -15.74 -2.69
C ALA A 36 -4.20 -16.07 -3.59
N PHE A 37 -4.32 -15.37 -4.73
CA PHE A 37 -5.42 -15.54 -5.69
C PHE A 37 -6.81 -15.47 -5.03
N ASP A 38 -6.98 -14.52 -4.09
CA ASP A 38 -8.19 -14.30 -3.30
C ASP A 38 -8.64 -15.47 -2.40
N ARG A 39 -7.76 -16.45 -2.17
CA ARG A 39 -8.01 -17.60 -1.30
C ARG A 39 -7.03 -17.62 -0.14
N VAL A 40 -7.50 -18.04 1.02
CA VAL A 40 -6.63 -18.38 2.15
C VAL A 40 -6.09 -19.78 1.89
N LEU A 41 -4.77 -19.90 1.68
CA LEU A 41 -4.11 -21.14 1.31
C LEU A 41 -3.62 -21.92 2.53
N ALA A 42 -3.12 -21.23 3.53
CA ALA A 42 -2.49 -21.82 4.71
C ALA A 42 -2.43 -20.81 5.86
N ALA A 43 -1.95 -21.27 7.02
CA ALA A 43 -1.47 -20.42 8.10
C ALA A 43 0.01 -20.68 8.33
N ILE A 44 0.80 -19.61 8.33
CA ILE A 44 2.25 -19.65 8.57
C ILE A 44 2.51 -19.13 9.96
N PRO A 45 3.00 -19.97 10.89
CA PRO A 45 3.25 -19.56 12.27
C PRO A 45 4.08 -18.28 12.37
N TYR A 46 3.66 -17.36 13.24
CA TYR A 46 4.28 -16.05 13.49
C TYR A 46 4.25 -15.04 12.34
N LYS A 47 3.69 -15.37 11.17
CA LYS A 47 3.60 -14.42 10.04
C LYS A 47 2.91 -13.13 10.42
N GLY A 48 1.79 -13.21 11.15
CA GLY A 48 1.04 -12.04 11.61
C GLY A 48 1.88 -11.16 12.53
N ALA A 49 2.58 -11.76 13.49
CA ALA A 49 3.45 -11.04 14.42
C ALA A 49 4.60 -10.32 13.69
N VAL A 50 5.26 -11.00 12.76
CA VAL A 50 6.36 -10.41 11.96
C VAL A 50 5.84 -9.23 11.15
N LEU A 51 4.75 -9.39 10.40
CA LEU A 51 4.21 -8.33 9.55
C LEU A 51 3.73 -7.12 10.35
N ASN A 52 3.05 -7.35 11.48
CA ASN A 52 2.59 -6.26 12.34
C ASN A 52 3.76 -5.51 12.99
N SER A 53 4.78 -6.24 13.48
CA SER A 53 5.97 -5.63 14.07
C SER A 53 6.77 -4.81 13.06
N VAL A 54 6.92 -5.31 11.83
CA VAL A 54 7.57 -4.57 10.73
C VAL A 54 6.77 -3.31 10.39
N SER A 55 5.45 -3.40 10.31
CA SER A 55 4.58 -2.25 10.07
C SER A 55 4.72 -1.19 11.17
N ALA A 56 4.67 -1.59 12.43
CA ALA A 56 4.84 -0.69 13.57
C ALA A 56 6.23 -0.02 13.58
N TRP A 57 7.26 -0.78 13.21
CA TRP A 57 8.62 -0.23 13.06
C TRP A 57 8.68 0.86 11.99
N TRP A 58 8.05 0.64 10.82
CA TRP A 58 7.97 1.65 9.76
C TRP A 58 7.20 2.88 10.21
N PHE A 59 6.05 2.75 10.84
CA PHE A 59 5.28 3.89 11.37
C PHE A 59 6.13 4.74 12.32
N LYS A 60 6.86 4.09 13.24
CA LYS A 60 7.74 4.80 14.16
C LYS A 60 8.93 5.46 13.45
N LYS A 61 9.49 4.82 12.43
CA LYS A 61 10.64 5.37 11.68
C LYS A 61 10.27 6.56 10.82
N THR A 62 9.02 6.65 10.39
CA THR A 62 8.53 7.70 9.48
C THR A 62 7.67 8.76 10.18
N GLU A 63 7.44 8.67 11.48
CA GLU A 63 6.63 9.64 12.24
C GLU A 63 7.11 11.09 12.16
N HIS A 64 8.42 11.29 11.91
CA HIS A 64 9.03 12.60 11.73
C HIS A 64 8.75 13.20 10.34
N LEU A 65 8.33 12.40 9.37
CA LEU A 65 7.97 12.86 8.03
C LEU A 65 6.50 13.27 7.98
N PHE A 66 5.62 12.39 8.46
CA PHE A 66 4.17 12.60 8.43
C PHE A 66 3.50 11.91 9.62
N PRO A 67 2.38 12.46 10.13
CA PRO A 67 1.56 11.78 11.12
C PRO A 67 1.02 10.46 10.54
N ASN A 68 0.81 9.48 11.41
CA ASN A 68 0.19 8.21 11.04
C ASN A 68 -0.88 7.82 12.07
N HIS A 69 -1.67 6.81 11.74
CA HIS A 69 -2.81 6.40 12.56
C HIS A 69 -2.46 5.45 13.72
N LEU A 70 -1.21 5.01 13.85
CA LEU A 70 -0.82 4.06 14.90
C LEU A 70 -0.81 4.71 16.28
N ILE A 71 -1.61 4.17 17.20
CA ILE A 71 -1.65 4.60 18.60
C ILE A 71 -0.71 3.72 19.46
N SER A 72 -0.85 2.38 19.34
CA SER A 72 -0.02 1.44 20.11
C SER A 72 -0.02 0.03 19.51
N THR A 73 0.95 -0.77 19.95
CA THR A 73 1.08 -2.19 19.61
C THR A 73 1.19 -3.00 20.89
N PRO A 74 0.04 -3.30 21.55
CA PRO A 74 0.04 -4.00 22.84
C PRO A 74 0.48 -5.46 22.76
N ASP A 75 0.49 -6.04 21.56
CA ASP A 75 0.91 -7.42 21.29
C ASP A 75 1.56 -7.46 19.89
N PRO A 76 2.52 -8.35 19.61
CA PRO A 76 3.16 -8.47 18.29
C PRO A 76 2.18 -8.62 17.12
N ASN A 77 1.01 -9.20 17.34
CA ASN A 77 -0.03 -9.35 16.32
C ASN A 77 -1.04 -8.20 16.29
N VAL A 78 -1.05 -7.30 17.28
CA VAL A 78 -2.12 -6.33 17.52
C VAL A 78 -1.64 -4.90 17.34
N SER A 79 -2.33 -4.13 16.53
CA SER A 79 -2.21 -2.66 16.44
C SER A 79 -3.51 -2.00 16.82
N ILE A 80 -3.44 -1.01 17.71
CA ILE A 80 -4.54 -0.09 18.00
C ILE A 80 -4.27 1.18 17.18
N VAL A 81 -5.24 1.56 16.38
CA VAL A 81 -5.10 2.69 15.45
C VAL A 81 -6.28 3.66 15.55
N GLU A 82 -6.08 4.88 15.14
CA GLU A 82 -7.17 5.84 14.94
C GLU A 82 -8.08 5.38 13.81
N LYS A 83 -9.38 5.63 13.96
CA LYS A 83 -10.37 5.36 12.93
C LYS A 83 -10.35 6.49 11.91
N CYS A 84 -9.83 6.21 10.72
CA CYS A 84 -9.74 7.16 9.62
C CYS A 84 -10.80 6.89 8.56
N THR A 85 -11.19 7.93 7.83
CA THR A 85 -11.88 7.79 6.54
C THR A 85 -10.84 7.47 5.47
N VAL A 86 -11.06 6.39 4.74
CA VAL A 86 -10.13 5.92 3.71
C VAL A 86 -10.59 6.42 2.34
N PHE A 87 -9.70 7.03 1.59
CA PHE A 87 -9.96 7.35 0.19
C PHE A 87 -10.06 6.07 -0.65
N PRO A 88 -10.94 6.00 -1.65
CA PRO A 88 -11.08 4.83 -2.52
C PRO A 88 -10.01 4.81 -3.62
N VAL A 89 -8.80 5.21 -3.30
CA VAL A 89 -7.64 5.29 -4.20
C VAL A 89 -6.43 4.67 -3.51
N GLU A 90 -5.68 3.87 -4.24
CA GLU A 90 -4.39 3.33 -3.78
C GLU A 90 -3.26 4.06 -4.51
N PHE A 91 -2.29 4.58 -3.76
CA PHE A 91 -1.13 5.28 -4.30
C PHE A 91 0.02 4.30 -4.47
N VAL A 92 0.29 3.89 -5.72
CA VAL A 92 1.39 2.98 -6.05
C VAL A 92 2.57 3.81 -6.55
N VAL A 93 3.71 3.72 -5.86
CA VAL A 93 4.95 4.38 -6.28
C VAL A 93 5.90 3.35 -6.85
N ARG A 94 6.41 3.59 -8.05
CA ARG A 94 7.31 2.69 -8.77
C ARG A 94 8.65 3.36 -9.03
N GLY A 95 9.73 2.69 -8.62
CA GLY A 95 11.12 3.11 -8.89
C GLY A 95 11.73 2.40 -10.09
N TYR A 96 11.06 1.37 -10.62
CA TYR A 96 11.54 0.52 -11.70
C TYR A 96 10.41 0.16 -12.65
N ILE A 97 10.75 -0.02 -13.94
CA ILE A 97 9.80 -0.52 -14.93
C ILE A 97 9.82 -2.05 -14.92
N THR A 98 8.87 -2.66 -14.20
CA THR A 98 8.82 -4.11 -13.99
C THR A 98 7.39 -4.61 -13.86
N GLY A 99 7.25 -5.91 -13.59
CA GLY A 99 5.99 -6.61 -13.38
C GLY A 99 5.60 -7.51 -14.53
N THR A 100 4.54 -8.31 -14.31
CA THR A 100 4.06 -9.33 -15.26
C THR A 100 2.53 -9.42 -15.32
N THR A 101 1.82 -8.66 -14.49
CA THR A 101 0.36 -8.56 -14.55
C THR A 101 -0.05 -7.58 -15.64
N ASP A 102 -1.28 -7.65 -16.11
CA ASP A 102 -1.79 -6.80 -17.19
C ASP A 102 -1.68 -5.29 -16.88
N THR A 103 -1.81 -4.92 -15.60
CA THR A 103 -1.70 -3.54 -15.11
C THR A 103 -0.28 -3.19 -14.64
N SER A 104 0.73 -4.05 -14.86
CA SER A 104 2.10 -3.72 -14.50
C SER A 104 2.71 -2.74 -15.51
N LEU A 105 3.59 -1.87 -15.03
CA LEU A 105 4.21 -0.82 -15.84
C LEU A 105 4.98 -1.39 -17.03
N TRP A 106 5.69 -2.52 -16.83
CA TRP A 106 6.39 -3.18 -17.92
C TRP A 106 5.45 -3.74 -18.97
N THR A 107 4.36 -4.40 -18.59
CA THR A 107 3.41 -4.98 -19.55
C THR A 107 2.79 -3.90 -20.42
N VAL A 108 2.33 -2.81 -19.81
CA VAL A 108 1.76 -1.65 -20.53
C VAL A 108 2.77 -1.07 -21.51
N TYR A 109 3.99 -0.79 -21.05
CA TYR A 109 5.07 -0.26 -21.91
C TYR A 109 5.43 -1.20 -23.06
N ASN A 110 5.56 -2.50 -22.80
CA ASN A 110 5.89 -3.51 -23.79
C ASN A 110 4.80 -3.72 -24.84
N ASN A 111 3.55 -3.39 -24.51
CA ASN A 111 2.42 -3.38 -25.45
C ASN A 111 2.40 -2.15 -26.35
N GLY A 112 3.31 -1.20 -26.15
CA GLY A 112 3.46 -0.01 -27.01
C GLY A 112 2.96 1.28 -26.39
N ASP A 113 2.34 1.25 -25.21
CA ASP A 113 1.88 2.45 -24.52
C ASP A 113 3.07 3.28 -24.03
N ARG A 114 2.94 4.60 -24.17
CA ARG A 114 3.94 5.58 -23.74
C ARG A 114 3.39 6.59 -22.74
N GLU A 115 2.18 6.33 -22.26
CA GLU A 115 1.53 7.07 -21.20
C GLU A 115 0.88 6.12 -20.21
N TYR A 116 1.04 6.37 -18.92
CA TYR A 116 0.45 5.54 -17.86
C TYR A 116 0.11 6.36 -16.63
N CYS A 117 -1.17 6.39 -16.23
CA CYS A 117 -1.68 7.20 -15.11
C CYS A 117 -1.26 8.69 -15.20
N GLY A 118 -1.32 9.28 -16.41
CA GLY A 118 -0.90 10.66 -16.65
C GLY A 118 0.63 10.88 -16.68
N ASN A 119 1.44 9.83 -16.63
CA ASN A 119 2.89 9.92 -16.72
C ASN A 119 3.37 9.50 -18.13
N SER A 120 4.22 10.30 -18.74
CA SER A 120 4.88 9.95 -19.99
C SER A 120 6.06 9.01 -19.76
N LEU A 121 6.18 7.98 -20.59
CA LEU A 121 7.23 6.98 -20.54
C LEU A 121 8.23 7.20 -21.70
N PRO A 122 9.53 7.40 -21.42
CA PRO A 122 10.52 7.60 -22.47
C PRO A 122 10.73 6.32 -23.30
N GLU A 123 11.22 6.50 -24.53
CA GLU A 123 11.60 5.37 -25.39
C GLU A 123 12.87 4.66 -24.90
N GLY A 124 13.00 3.40 -25.28
CA GLY A 124 14.21 2.61 -25.07
C GLY A 124 14.34 1.95 -23.68
N LEU A 125 13.31 2.05 -22.83
CA LEU A 125 13.31 1.34 -21.53
C LEU A 125 13.27 -0.17 -21.73
N LYS A 126 14.00 -0.88 -20.90
CA LYS A 126 14.02 -2.34 -20.82
C LYS A 126 13.38 -2.82 -19.52
N LYS A 127 12.91 -4.05 -19.52
CA LYS A 127 12.36 -4.66 -18.30
C LYS A 127 13.36 -4.60 -17.16
N ASN A 128 12.89 -4.14 -16.01
CA ASN A 128 13.64 -3.96 -14.78
C ASN A 128 14.60 -2.76 -14.77
N ASP A 129 14.57 -1.89 -15.77
CA ASP A 129 15.33 -0.65 -15.70
C ASP A 129 14.84 0.21 -14.54
N LYS A 130 15.79 0.89 -13.89
CA LYS A 130 15.48 1.92 -12.92
C LYS A 130 14.92 3.15 -13.63
N LEU A 131 13.83 3.69 -13.13
CA LEU A 131 13.29 4.95 -13.63
C LEU A 131 14.17 6.13 -13.15
N ASP A 132 14.30 7.16 -13.96
CA ASP A 132 15.05 8.37 -13.60
C ASP A 132 14.48 9.04 -12.35
N LYS A 133 13.16 9.03 -12.23
CA LYS A 133 12.41 9.46 -11.05
C LYS A 133 11.35 8.43 -10.69
N PRO A 134 11.09 8.19 -9.40
CA PRO A 134 9.96 7.37 -9.00
C PRO A 134 8.67 7.91 -9.59
N MET A 135 7.83 7.01 -10.07
CA MET A 135 6.58 7.32 -10.74
C MET A 135 5.40 6.94 -9.87
N LEU A 136 4.45 7.85 -9.72
CA LEU A 136 3.19 7.60 -9.04
C LEU A 136 2.17 7.08 -10.05
N THR A 137 1.63 5.89 -9.78
CA THR A 137 0.65 5.21 -10.63
C THR A 137 -0.55 4.77 -9.81
N PRO A 138 -1.48 5.69 -9.48
CA PRO A 138 -2.60 5.38 -8.61
C PRO A 138 -3.59 4.41 -9.28
N THR A 139 -4.34 3.69 -8.42
CA THR A 139 -5.44 2.83 -8.86
C THR A 139 -6.69 3.13 -8.05
N THR A 140 -7.86 2.99 -8.69
CA THR A 140 -9.13 2.96 -7.95
C THR A 140 -9.22 1.69 -7.12
N LYS A 141 -10.03 1.73 -6.08
CA LYS A 141 -10.38 0.56 -5.27
C LYS A 141 -11.77 0.06 -5.64
N ASP A 142 -11.87 -0.48 -6.84
CA ASP A 142 -13.13 -1.00 -7.36
C ASP A 142 -13.47 -2.38 -6.81
N LYS A 143 -14.77 -2.73 -6.83
CA LYS A 143 -15.26 -4.01 -6.28
C LYS A 143 -14.79 -5.24 -7.07
N VAL A 144 -14.44 -5.06 -8.34
CA VAL A 144 -14.08 -6.16 -9.25
C VAL A 144 -12.59 -6.20 -9.51
N HIS A 145 -12.00 -5.10 -10.00
CA HIS A 145 -10.56 -4.97 -10.25
C HIS A 145 -10.12 -3.52 -10.04
N ASP A 146 -8.95 -3.35 -9.44
CA ASP A 146 -8.30 -2.06 -9.31
C ASP A 146 -7.94 -1.54 -10.72
N ARG A 147 -8.40 -0.33 -11.08
CA ARG A 147 -8.17 0.30 -12.37
C ARG A 147 -7.11 1.39 -12.24
N PRO A 148 -6.06 1.39 -13.09
CA PRO A 148 -5.13 2.52 -13.18
C PRO A 148 -5.87 3.81 -13.55
N VAL A 149 -5.53 4.91 -12.88
CA VAL A 149 -6.18 6.22 -13.07
C VAL A 149 -5.15 7.34 -12.98
N SER A 150 -5.41 8.43 -13.72
CA SER A 150 -4.63 9.66 -13.59
C SER A 150 -5.14 10.52 -12.42
N ARG A 151 -4.38 11.57 -12.09
CA ARG A 151 -4.78 12.60 -11.13
C ARG A 151 -6.10 13.26 -11.56
N GLU A 152 -6.19 13.64 -12.81
CA GLU A 152 -7.36 14.30 -13.39
C GLU A 152 -8.59 13.42 -13.29
N GLU A 153 -8.49 12.15 -13.67
CA GLU A 153 -9.58 11.19 -13.53
C GLU A 153 -10.04 11.00 -12.08
N ILE A 154 -9.14 10.99 -11.09
CA ILE A 154 -9.49 10.86 -9.67
C ILE A 154 -10.31 12.05 -9.22
N ILE A 155 -9.94 13.26 -9.64
CA ILE A 155 -10.66 14.50 -9.30
C ILE A 155 -12.00 14.55 -10.02
N ASP A 156 -12.04 14.27 -11.31
CA ASP A 156 -13.27 14.29 -12.14
C ASP A 156 -14.30 13.26 -11.66
N LEU A 157 -13.84 12.10 -11.15
CA LEU A 157 -14.69 11.09 -10.54
C LEU A 157 -15.12 11.44 -9.11
N GLY A 158 -14.61 12.52 -8.53
CA GLY A 158 -14.94 12.93 -7.16
C GLY A 158 -14.42 11.98 -6.07
N LEU A 159 -13.37 11.21 -6.38
CA LEU A 159 -12.78 10.25 -5.43
C LEU A 159 -11.92 10.94 -4.38
N MET A 160 -11.30 12.05 -4.74
CA MET A 160 -10.51 12.92 -3.87
C MET A 160 -10.61 14.37 -4.34
N SER A 161 -10.41 15.32 -3.44
CA SER A 161 -10.12 16.70 -3.84
C SER A 161 -8.72 16.82 -4.45
N ALA A 162 -8.47 17.85 -5.24
CA ALA A 162 -7.15 18.12 -5.80
C ALA A 162 -6.10 18.31 -4.68
N GLU A 163 -6.46 19.01 -3.61
CA GLU A 163 -5.60 19.29 -2.46
C GLU A 163 -5.23 17.99 -1.72
N ASP A 164 -6.21 17.13 -1.43
CA ASP A 164 -5.96 15.83 -0.77
C ASP A 164 -5.11 14.92 -1.65
N TYR A 165 -5.37 14.90 -2.96
CA TYR A 165 -4.55 14.12 -3.89
C TYR A 165 -3.09 14.59 -3.89
N ASP A 166 -2.85 15.90 -4.04
CA ASP A 166 -1.50 16.46 -4.11
C ASP A 166 -0.73 16.24 -2.81
N LEU A 167 -1.40 16.34 -1.66
CA LEU A 167 -0.82 16.02 -0.36
C LEU A 167 -0.46 14.52 -0.27
N ALA A 168 -1.40 13.62 -0.60
CA ALA A 168 -1.17 12.18 -0.56
C ALA A 168 -0.08 11.73 -1.54
N ALA A 169 -0.02 12.32 -2.73
CA ALA A 169 1.01 12.09 -3.72
C ALA A 169 2.40 12.48 -3.19
N LYS A 170 2.51 13.67 -2.60
CA LYS A 170 3.76 14.12 -1.96
C LYS A 170 4.18 13.18 -0.83
N MET A 171 3.26 12.84 0.07
CA MET A 171 3.53 11.92 1.18
C MET A 171 4.02 10.56 0.69
N SER A 172 3.37 9.99 -0.34
CA SER A 172 3.74 8.71 -0.92
C SER A 172 5.16 8.72 -1.51
N LEU A 173 5.52 9.77 -2.24
CA LEU A 173 6.85 9.93 -2.83
C LEU A 173 7.94 10.12 -1.76
N ASP A 174 7.70 10.93 -0.74
CA ASP A 174 8.65 11.16 0.34
C ASP A 174 8.89 9.90 1.18
N LEU A 175 7.81 9.16 1.50
CA LEU A 175 7.90 7.87 2.19
C LEU A 175 8.65 6.83 1.35
N PHE A 176 8.41 6.80 0.03
CA PHE A 176 9.13 5.91 -0.87
C PHE A 176 10.62 6.23 -0.93
N ALA A 177 10.99 7.51 -1.03
CA ALA A 177 12.39 7.94 -1.02
C ALA A 177 13.10 7.53 0.29
N PHE A 178 12.47 7.75 1.44
CA PHE A 178 12.97 7.29 2.74
C PHE A 178 13.12 5.76 2.78
N GLY A 179 12.14 5.04 2.23
CA GLY A 179 12.17 3.58 2.10
C GLY A 179 13.32 3.09 1.23
N GLN A 180 13.58 3.75 0.10
CA GLN A 180 14.71 3.43 -0.79
C GLN A 180 16.07 3.63 -0.09
N GLU A 181 16.24 4.71 0.65
CA GLU A 181 17.48 4.94 1.42
C GLU A 181 17.67 3.90 2.52
N THR A 182 16.60 3.55 3.22
CA THR A 182 16.62 2.54 4.27
C THR A 182 16.96 1.16 3.72
N ALA A 183 16.34 0.77 2.60
CA ALA A 183 16.61 -0.48 1.90
C ALA A 183 18.07 -0.54 1.44
N LYS A 184 18.56 0.53 0.80
CA LYS A 184 19.93 0.62 0.30
C LYS A 184 20.99 0.44 1.41
N LYS A 185 20.78 1.01 2.60
CA LYS A 185 21.66 0.83 3.76
C LYS A 185 21.78 -0.63 4.21
N ASN A 186 20.78 -1.45 3.87
CA ASN A 186 20.72 -2.88 4.19
C ASN A 186 21.02 -3.78 2.98
N GLY A 187 21.57 -3.25 1.89
CA GLY A 187 21.87 -4.01 0.67
C GLY A 187 20.64 -4.47 -0.11
N LEU A 188 19.49 -3.84 0.12
CA LEU A 188 18.21 -4.15 -0.54
C LEU A 188 17.83 -3.06 -1.55
N ILE A 189 16.98 -3.43 -2.50
CA ILE A 189 16.40 -2.51 -3.48
C ILE A 189 14.89 -2.45 -3.23
N LEU A 190 14.37 -1.27 -2.90
CA LEU A 190 12.93 -1.03 -2.87
C LEU A 190 12.47 -0.68 -4.29
N VAL A 191 11.77 -1.60 -4.91
CA VAL A 191 11.33 -1.51 -6.32
C VAL A 191 10.06 -0.70 -6.46
N ASP A 192 9.06 -1.02 -5.65
CA ASP A 192 7.77 -0.35 -5.59
C ASP A 192 7.13 -0.46 -4.21
N THR A 193 6.09 0.30 -3.98
CA THR A 193 5.25 0.18 -2.80
C THR A 193 3.85 0.72 -3.06
N LYS A 194 2.90 0.36 -2.20
CA LYS A 194 1.49 0.80 -2.25
C LYS A 194 1.10 1.39 -0.88
N TYR A 195 0.47 2.54 -0.91
CA TYR A 195 -0.07 3.28 0.23
C TYR A 195 -1.60 3.37 0.18
#